data_62d90b09c94a1f168f939dbcfe005594
#
_entry.id   62d90b09c94a1f168f939dbcfe005594
#
_cell.length_a   1.000
_cell.length_b   1.000
_cell.length_c   1.000
_cell.angle_alpha   90.00
_cell.angle_beta   90.00
_cell.angle_gamma   90.00
#
_symmetry.space_group_name_H-M   'P 1'
#
loop_
_entity.id
_entity.type
_entity.pdbx_description
1 polymer ?
#
loop_
_entity_poly.entity_id
_entity_poly.type
_entity_poly.pdbx_seq_one_letter_code
_entity_poly.pdbx_strand_id
1 'polypeptide(L)'
;AGVMTGPGTNSYIIGTPDTGYIVVDPGPVDPAHTDRLRTATNGDIRAIICTHSHPDHSPGAADLKARSRNASTGEPPAIHGRPHGPNARPDSHFEPDVILQDGDRVTLSGDTQHTLQVVVTPGHTENHICLLLEEDGLLLSGDHILNGSTTIINPKDGHMGDYLASLDKLQAACEAHHVEFILPAHGHVLDRAGDVIANLKAHRLKREAKVKAAIDANPTGDMDTWVAVAYDDTPQVLWPLAKRSMLAHIDHLRASGEVP
;
A
#
# COMPACT_ATOMS: atom_id res chain seq x y z
N ALA A 1 5.64 12.06 -9.81
CA ALA A 1 6.68 12.40 -8.84
C ALA A 1 6.23 13.58 -7.98
N GLY A 2 6.44 13.53 -6.67
CA GLY A 2 6.01 14.56 -5.72
C GLY A 2 6.60 14.35 -4.34
N VAL A 3 6.29 15.29 -3.42
CA VAL A 3 6.78 15.23 -2.03
C VAL A 3 6.36 13.93 -1.32
N MET A 4 5.22 13.35 -1.73
CA MET A 4 4.65 12.14 -1.13
C MET A 4 5.11 10.86 -1.81
N THR A 5 5.34 10.91 -3.13
CA THR A 5 5.62 9.75 -3.97
C THR A 5 7.09 9.68 -4.41
N GLY A 6 7.93 10.64 -3.99
CA GLY A 6 9.32 10.72 -4.44
C GLY A 6 9.44 10.71 -5.98
N PRO A 7 10.20 9.78 -6.57
CA PRO A 7 10.36 9.70 -8.02
C PRO A 7 9.09 9.22 -8.75
N GLY A 8 8.12 8.64 -8.06
CA GLY A 8 6.87 8.13 -8.61
C GLY A 8 6.42 6.85 -7.91
N THR A 9 5.38 6.22 -8.49
CA THR A 9 4.87 4.92 -8.06
C THR A 9 5.58 3.81 -8.83
N ASN A 10 6.04 2.79 -8.15
CA ASN A 10 6.59 1.59 -8.76
C ASN A 10 5.44 0.72 -9.27
N SER A 11 5.43 0.41 -10.56
CA SER A 11 4.62 -0.66 -11.12
C SER A 11 5.47 -1.94 -11.19
N TYR A 12 4.90 -3.08 -10.84
CA TYR A 12 5.61 -4.36 -10.89
C TYR A 12 5.05 -5.24 -11.99
N ILE A 13 5.94 -5.94 -12.70
CA ILE A 13 5.62 -6.91 -13.73
C ILE A 13 6.14 -8.26 -13.26
N ILE A 14 5.24 -9.22 -13.08
CA ILE A 14 5.54 -10.58 -12.65
C ILE A 14 5.21 -11.54 -13.80
N GLY A 15 6.08 -12.49 -14.06
CA GLY A 15 5.90 -13.49 -15.10
C GLY A 15 7.01 -13.51 -16.13
N THR A 16 6.84 -14.37 -17.14
CA THR A 16 7.78 -14.62 -18.23
C THR A 16 7.03 -14.68 -19.56
N PRO A 17 7.71 -14.72 -20.72
CA PRO A 17 7.04 -14.80 -22.02
C PRO A 17 6.15 -16.05 -22.20
N ASP A 18 6.43 -17.15 -21.53
CA ASP A 18 5.66 -18.39 -21.61
C ASP A 18 4.46 -18.39 -20.65
N THR A 19 4.56 -17.76 -19.49
CA THR A 19 3.45 -17.65 -18.52
C THR A 19 2.49 -16.50 -18.85
N GLY A 20 2.93 -15.51 -19.63
CA GLY A 20 2.32 -14.18 -19.67
C GLY A 20 2.60 -13.42 -18.38
N TYR A 21 1.94 -12.29 -18.16
CA TYR A 21 2.32 -11.35 -17.13
C TYR A 21 1.16 -10.89 -16.26
N ILE A 22 1.44 -10.66 -14.98
CA ILE A 22 0.62 -9.86 -14.07
C ILE A 22 1.27 -8.48 -13.94
N VAL A 23 0.47 -7.42 -14.01
CA VAL A 23 0.92 -6.06 -13.73
C VAL A 23 0.27 -5.60 -12.41
N VAL A 24 1.10 -5.16 -11.47
CA VAL A 24 0.65 -4.61 -10.18
C VAL A 24 0.85 -3.09 -10.19
N ASP A 25 -0.18 -2.36 -9.76
CA ASP A 25 -0.24 -0.90 -9.68
C ASP A 25 0.19 -0.20 -10.97
N PRO A 26 -0.66 -0.18 -12.00
CA PRO A 26 -0.34 0.45 -13.29
C PRO A 26 -0.21 1.98 -13.21
N GLY A 27 -0.43 2.58 -12.03
CA GLY A 27 -0.21 3.99 -11.78
C GLY A 27 -1.37 4.91 -12.21
N PRO A 28 -1.10 6.21 -12.33
CA PRO A 28 -2.06 7.18 -12.81
C PRO A 28 -2.35 6.98 -14.31
N VAL A 29 -3.34 7.67 -14.83
CA VAL A 29 -3.59 7.73 -16.28
C VAL A 29 -2.42 8.44 -16.96
N ASP A 30 -1.49 7.67 -17.51
CA ASP A 30 -0.32 8.12 -18.26
C ASP A 30 -0.13 7.21 -19.48
N PRO A 31 -0.50 7.66 -20.71
CA PRO A 31 -0.35 6.86 -21.91
C PRO A 31 1.09 6.38 -22.17
N ALA A 32 2.09 7.20 -21.83
CA ALA A 32 3.49 6.82 -22.02
C ALA A 32 3.91 5.72 -21.03
N HIS A 33 3.38 5.73 -19.80
CA HIS A 33 3.62 4.64 -18.85
C HIS A 33 2.87 3.37 -19.26
N THR A 34 1.61 3.48 -19.69
CA THR A 34 0.85 2.35 -20.24
C THR A 34 1.59 1.70 -21.44
N ASP A 35 2.17 2.51 -22.33
CA ASP A 35 2.94 1.99 -23.47
C ASP A 35 4.22 1.25 -23.03
N ARG A 36 4.89 1.73 -21.98
CA ARG A 36 6.06 1.02 -21.40
C ARG A 36 5.66 -0.33 -20.82
N LEU A 37 4.59 -0.40 -20.05
CA LEU A 37 4.07 -1.65 -19.46
C LEU A 37 3.69 -2.65 -20.57
N ARG A 38 2.97 -2.20 -21.59
CA ARG A 38 2.61 -3.05 -22.73
C ARG A 38 3.83 -3.56 -23.52
N THR A 39 4.80 -2.71 -23.73
CA THR A 39 6.05 -3.10 -24.42
C THR A 39 6.81 -4.15 -23.62
N ALA A 40 6.94 -3.95 -22.29
CA ALA A 40 7.65 -4.87 -21.40
C ALA A 40 6.96 -6.25 -21.29
N THR A 41 5.65 -6.31 -21.50
CA THR A 41 4.85 -7.55 -21.44
C THR A 41 4.49 -8.12 -22.80
N ASN A 42 5.00 -7.56 -23.91
CA ASN A 42 4.56 -7.87 -25.27
C ASN A 42 3.02 -7.80 -25.45
N GLY A 43 2.33 -7.05 -24.59
CA GLY A 43 0.88 -6.92 -24.57
C GLY A 43 0.13 -8.14 -24.01
N ASP A 44 0.83 -9.22 -23.61
CA ASP A 44 0.24 -10.41 -22.98
C ASP A 44 0.12 -10.23 -21.47
N ILE A 45 -0.95 -9.58 -21.04
CA ILE A 45 -1.25 -9.37 -19.63
C ILE A 45 -2.40 -10.29 -19.21
N ARG A 46 -2.16 -11.13 -18.22
CA ARG A 46 -3.14 -12.12 -17.72
C ARG A 46 -4.05 -11.54 -16.64
N ALA A 47 -3.49 -10.65 -15.81
CA ALA A 47 -4.23 -9.93 -14.78
C ALA A 47 -3.58 -8.58 -14.51
N ILE A 48 -4.38 -7.61 -14.08
CA ILE A 48 -3.93 -6.32 -13.54
C ILE A 48 -4.38 -6.31 -12.09
N ILE A 49 -3.47 -6.06 -11.14
CA ILE A 49 -3.81 -6.02 -9.72
C ILE A 49 -3.56 -4.59 -9.21
N CYS A 50 -4.53 -4.01 -8.52
CA CYS A 50 -4.35 -2.73 -7.83
C CYS A 50 -4.31 -2.98 -6.32
N THR A 51 -3.24 -2.52 -5.66
CA THR A 51 -3.06 -2.69 -4.22
C THR A 51 -4.09 -1.90 -3.43
N HIS A 52 -4.46 -0.73 -3.92
CA HIS A 52 -5.50 0.12 -3.37
C HIS A 52 -5.97 1.18 -4.39
N SER A 53 -6.93 1.98 -3.99
CA SER A 53 -7.67 2.87 -4.89
C SER A 53 -7.07 4.27 -5.11
N HIS A 54 -5.93 4.62 -4.51
CA HIS A 54 -5.38 5.96 -4.66
C HIS A 54 -5.02 6.32 -6.12
N PRO A 55 -5.06 7.64 -6.47
CA PRO A 55 -4.93 8.11 -7.84
C PRO A 55 -3.60 7.82 -8.52
N ASP A 56 -2.58 7.51 -7.77
CA ASP A 56 -1.26 7.15 -8.28
C ASP A 56 -1.03 5.63 -8.42
N HIS A 57 -2.05 4.80 -8.13
CA HIS A 57 -1.99 3.33 -8.23
C HIS A 57 -2.96 2.74 -9.24
N SER A 58 -4.24 3.06 -9.14
CA SER A 58 -5.30 2.32 -9.84
C SER A 58 -5.82 2.93 -11.15
N PRO A 59 -5.80 4.25 -11.40
CA PRO A 59 -6.51 4.82 -12.56
C PRO A 59 -6.00 4.35 -13.91
N GLY A 60 -4.71 4.02 -14.04
CA GLY A 60 -4.12 3.49 -15.26
C GLY A 60 -4.61 2.09 -15.66
N ALA A 61 -5.27 1.38 -14.73
CA ALA A 61 -5.71 -0.01 -14.96
C ALA A 61 -6.71 -0.13 -16.12
N ALA A 62 -7.64 0.81 -16.25
CA ALA A 62 -8.65 0.79 -17.31
C ALA A 62 -8.03 0.99 -18.70
N ASP A 63 -7.08 1.92 -18.85
CA ASP A 63 -6.37 2.14 -20.12
C ASP A 63 -5.48 0.93 -20.46
N LEU A 64 -4.76 0.39 -19.49
CA LEU A 64 -3.93 -0.80 -19.67
C LEU A 64 -4.77 -2.01 -20.09
N LYS A 65 -5.93 -2.25 -19.44
CA LYS A 65 -6.89 -3.31 -19.79
C LYS A 65 -7.38 -3.15 -21.23
N ALA A 66 -7.83 -1.96 -21.61
CA ALA A 66 -8.38 -1.71 -22.95
C ALA A 66 -7.35 -1.97 -24.08
N ARG A 67 -6.07 -1.76 -23.79
CA ARG A 67 -4.97 -1.82 -24.76
C ARG A 67 -4.15 -3.11 -24.70
N SER A 68 -4.49 -4.04 -23.83
CA SER A 68 -3.81 -5.33 -23.64
C SER A 68 -4.75 -6.51 -23.88
N ARG A 69 -4.17 -7.69 -24.06
CA ARG A 69 -4.91 -8.95 -24.22
C ARG A 69 -4.22 -10.04 -23.40
N ASN A 70 -5.02 -10.93 -22.89
CA ASN A 70 -4.56 -12.22 -22.37
C ASN A 70 -4.39 -13.16 -23.58
N ALA A 71 -3.17 -13.51 -23.94
CA ALA A 71 -2.88 -14.30 -25.12
C ALA A 71 -3.49 -15.72 -25.06
N SER A 72 -3.81 -16.26 -23.86
CA SER A 72 -4.45 -17.56 -23.72
C SER A 72 -5.92 -17.54 -24.09
N THR A 73 -6.62 -16.44 -23.86
CA THR A 73 -8.08 -16.32 -24.06
C THR A 73 -8.45 -15.41 -25.21
N GLY A 74 -7.56 -14.49 -25.61
CA GLY A 74 -7.83 -13.42 -26.56
C GLY A 74 -8.61 -12.23 -25.95
N GLU A 75 -9.06 -12.35 -24.69
CA GLU A 75 -9.86 -11.34 -23.99
C GLU A 75 -8.99 -10.29 -23.31
N PRO A 76 -9.51 -9.08 -23.00
CA PRO A 76 -8.82 -8.13 -22.15
C PRO A 76 -8.54 -8.73 -20.77
N PRO A 77 -7.40 -8.40 -20.12
CA PRO A 77 -7.11 -8.84 -18.75
C PRO A 77 -8.16 -8.30 -17.77
N ALA A 78 -8.50 -9.09 -16.75
CA ALA A 78 -9.34 -8.63 -15.67
C ALA A 78 -8.52 -7.71 -14.72
N ILE A 79 -9.20 -6.70 -14.15
CA ILE A 79 -8.67 -5.85 -13.08
C ILE A 79 -9.08 -6.49 -11.76
N HIS A 80 -8.09 -6.82 -10.95
CA HIS A 80 -8.25 -7.42 -9.63
C HIS A 80 -7.93 -6.38 -8.55
N GLY A 81 -8.59 -6.50 -7.40
CA GLY A 81 -8.35 -5.67 -6.23
C GLY A 81 -9.52 -5.70 -5.28
N ARG A 82 -9.62 -4.70 -4.44
CA ARG A 82 -10.77 -4.51 -3.54
C ARG A 82 -11.47 -3.21 -3.90
N PRO A 83 -12.81 -3.15 -3.91
CA PRO A 83 -13.54 -1.92 -4.17
C PRO A 83 -13.16 -0.86 -3.13
N HIS A 84 -13.25 0.40 -3.50
CA HIS A 84 -13.02 1.51 -2.58
C HIS A 84 -13.96 1.45 -1.38
N GLY A 85 -13.48 1.92 -0.23
CA GLY A 85 -14.31 2.04 0.98
C GLY A 85 -15.32 3.18 0.88
N PRO A 86 -16.35 3.20 1.77
CA PRO A 86 -17.40 4.21 1.76
C PRO A 86 -16.89 5.63 2.04
N ASN A 87 -15.73 5.75 2.66
CA ASN A 87 -15.10 7.04 3.00
C ASN A 87 -14.00 7.47 2.03
N ALA A 88 -13.80 6.71 0.95
CA ALA A 88 -12.80 7.04 -0.05
C ALA A 88 -13.07 8.40 -0.69
N ARG A 89 -11.99 9.10 -1.05
CA ARG A 89 -12.10 10.38 -1.75
C ARG A 89 -12.67 10.16 -3.16
N PRO A 90 -13.35 11.17 -3.75
CA PRO A 90 -13.92 11.03 -5.09
C PRO A 90 -12.91 10.65 -6.18
N ASP A 91 -11.64 11.07 -6.02
CA ASP A 91 -10.54 10.74 -6.94
C ASP A 91 -9.92 9.34 -6.69
N SER A 92 -10.42 8.63 -5.67
CA SER A 92 -10.00 7.28 -5.28
C SER A 92 -11.14 6.26 -5.43
N HIS A 93 -12.15 6.55 -6.26
CA HIS A 93 -13.19 5.59 -6.57
C HIS A 93 -12.64 4.52 -7.51
N PHE A 94 -12.75 3.25 -7.11
CA PHE A 94 -12.22 2.11 -7.83
C PHE A 94 -13.14 0.91 -7.66
N GLU A 95 -13.48 0.29 -8.79
CA GLU A 95 -14.28 -0.93 -8.84
C GLU A 95 -13.53 -1.97 -9.69
N PRO A 96 -13.01 -3.05 -9.09
CA PRO A 96 -12.35 -4.12 -9.82
C PRO A 96 -13.36 -5.04 -10.52
N ASP A 97 -12.90 -5.73 -11.60
CA ASP A 97 -13.69 -6.79 -12.22
C ASP A 97 -13.74 -8.05 -11.32
N VAL A 98 -12.65 -8.29 -10.54
CA VAL A 98 -12.52 -9.42 -9.63
C VAL A 98 -12.16 -8.90 -8.24
N ILE A 99 -13.02 -9.14 -7.27
CA ILE A 99 -12.81 -8.76 -5.88
C ILE A 99 -11.91 -9.79 -5.20
N LEU A 100 -10.75 -9.33 -4.72
CA LEU A 100 -9.80 -10.16 -3.98
C LEU A 100 -10.13 -10.21 -2.49
N GLN A 101 -10.03 -11.41 -1.92
CA GLN A 101 -10.17 -11.66 -0.49
C GLN A 101 -8.82 -12.05 0.13
N ASP A 102 -8.78 -12.02 1.45
CA ASP A 102 -7.59 -12.45 2.20
C ASP A 102 -7.27 -13.92 1.93
N GLY A 103 -6.01 -14.22 1.59
CA GLY A 103 -5.55 -15.55 1.26
C GLY A 103 -5.82 -16.01 -0.18
N ASP A 104 -6.54 -15.22 -0.99
CA ASP A 104 -6.71 -15.52 -2.42
C ASP A 104 -5.35 -15.59 -3.12
N ARG A 105 -5.30 -16.38 -4.20
CA ARG A 105 -4.10 -16.56 -5.02
C ARG A 105 -4.38 -16.25 -6.48
N VAL A 106 -3.53 -15.41 -7.06
CA VAL A 106 -3.48 -15.15 -8.51
C VAL A 106 -2.21 -15.81 -9.05
N THR A 107 -2.39 -16.85 -9.86
CA THR A 107 -1.28 -17.71 -10.30
C THR A 107 -1.08 -17.62 -11.81
N LEU A 108 0.16 -17.47 -12.25
CA LEU A 108 0.63 -17.73 -13.59
C LEU A 108 1.28 -19.11 -13.61
N SER A 109 0.87 -19.96 -14.56
CA SER A 109 1.40 -21.32 -14.72
C SER A 109 2.06 -21.46 -16.09
N GLY A 110 3.24 -22.05 -16.12
CA GLY A 110 4.07 -22.34 -17.29
C GLY A 110 5.24 -23.21 -16.86
N ASP A 111 6.38 -23.06 -17.52
CA ASP A 111 7.63 -23.72 -17.11
C ASP A 111 8.08 -23.27 -15.71
N THR A 112 7.77 -22.02 -15.38
CA THR A 112 7.91 -21.44 -14.03
C THR A 112 6.53 -21.05 -13.53
N GLN A 113 6.27 -21.26 -12.24
CA GLN A 113 5.04 -20.80 -11.58
C GLN A 113 5.31 -19.50 -10.85
N HIS A 114 4.35 -18.59 -10.88
CA HIS A 114 4.37 -17.35 -10.08
C HIS A 114 3.02 -17.21 -9.39
N THR A 115 3.02 -17.23 -8.07
CA THR A 115 1.81 -17.13 -7.24
C THR A 115 1.86 -15.90 -6.37
N LEU A 116 0.92 -14.99 -6.59
CA LEU A 116 0.69 -13.85 -5.72
C LEU A 116 -0.44 -14.17 -4.74
N GLN A 117 -0.09 -14.39 -3.47
CA GLN A 117 -1.04 -14.54 -2.38
C GLN A 117 -1.44 -13.16 -1.84
N VAL A 118 -2.73 -12.94 -1.70
CA VAL A 118 -3.31 -11.70 -1.19
C VAL A 118 -3.27 -11.68 0.33
N VAL A 119 -2.73 -10.61 0.88
CA VAL A 119 -2.81 -10.28 2.31
C VAL A 119 -3.61 -8.98 2.42
N VAL A 120 -4.83 -9.04 2.93
CA VAL A 120 -5.66 -7.84 3.16
C VAL A 120 -5.09 -7.06 4.33
N THR A 121 -4.69 -5.80 4.07
CA THR A 121 -3.95 -4.94 4.99
C THR A 121 -4.57 -3.53 5.08
N PRO A 122 -5.79 -3.40 5.64
CA PRO A 122 -6.40 -2.09 5.83
C PRO A 122 -5.55 -1.22 6.76
N GLY A 123 -5.75 0.08 6.68
CA GLY A 123 -5.10 1.04 7.56
C GLY A 123 -4.55 2.27 6.85
N HIS A 124 -3.85 2.13 5.73
CA HIS A 124 -3.54 3.26 4.85
C HIS A 124 -4.80 3.70 4.09
N THR A 125 -5.49 2.75 3.50
CA THR A 125 -6.88 2.83 3.03
C THR A 125 -7.66 1.61 3.51
N GLU A 126 -9.00 1.66 3.46
CA GLU A 126 -9.87 0.54 3.84
C GLU A 126 -9.70 -0.67 2.90
N ASN A 127 -9.38 -0.42 1.63
CA ASN A 127 -9.31 -1.45 0.59
C ASN A 127 -7.88 -1.93 0.27
N HIS A 128 -6.89 -1.58 1.09
CA HIS A 128 -5.49 -1.91 0.83
C HIS A 128 -5.21 -3.41 0.92
N ILE A 129 -4.38 -3.90 -0.01
CA ILE A 129 -3.80 -5.26 0.00
C ILE A 129 -2.29 -5.20 -0.21
N CYS A 130 -1.59 -6.12 0.41
CA CYS A 130 -0.23 -6.51 0.04
C CYS A 130 -0.27 -7.84 -0.71
N LEU A 131 0.78 -8.17 -1.44
CA LEU A 131 0.88 -9.38 -2.22
C LEU A 131 2.19 -10.11 -1.88
N LEU A 132 2.09 -11.39 -1.54
CA LEU A 132 3.25 -12.26 -1.35
C LEU A 132 3.52 -13.00 -2.67
N LEU A 133 4.70 -12.84 -3.25
CA LEU A 133 5.19 -13.70 -4.32
C LEU A 133 5.82 -14.93 -3.68
N GLU A 134 5.04 -16.03 -3.63
CA GLU A 134 5.33 -17.19 -2.78
C GLU A 134 6.64 -17.88 -3.17
N GLU A 135 6.90 -18.04 -4.46
CA GLU A 135 8.07 -18.78 -4.97
C GLU A 135 9.39 -18.05 -4.73
N ASP A 136 9.36 -16.71 -4.68
CA ASP A 136 10.56 -15.89 -4.54
C ASP A 136 10.75 -15.32 -3.12
N GLY A 137 9.77 -15.51 -2.23
CA GLY A 137 9.81 -14.94 -0.88
C GLY A 137 9.87 -13.40 -0.88
N LEU A 138 9.05 -12.77 -1.70
CA LEU A 138 8.99 -11.31 -1.85
C LEU A 138 7.63 -10.77 -1.40
N LEU A 139 7.63 -9.59 -0.78
CA LEU A 139 6.42 -8.86 -0.41
C LEU A 139 6.28 -7.60 -1.24
N LEU A 140 5.25 -7.51 -2.07
CA LEU A 140 4.82 -6.25 -2.67
C LEU A 140 3.90 -5.55 -1.65
N SER A 141 4.38 -4.46 -1.08
CA SER A 141 3.72 -3.84 0.09
C SER A 141 2.74 -2.71 -0.26
N GLY A 142 2.60 -2.35 -1.52
CA GLY A 142 1.83 -1.15 -1.87
C GLY A 142 2.32 0.05 -1.06
N ASP A 143 1.36 0.78 -0.48
CA ASP A 143 1.64 1.92 0.40
C ASP A 143 1.63 1.58 1.89
N HIS A 144 1.54 0.30 2.26
CA HIS A 144 1.57 -0.09 3.67
C HIS A 144 2.97 0.08 4.27
N ILE A 145 4.02 -0.27 3.51
CA ILE A 145 5.42 -0.10 3.90
C ILE A 145 6.15 0.60 2.76
N LEU A 146 6.78 1.73 3.04
CA LEU A 146 7.49 2.57 2.07
C LEU A 146 8.98 2.67 2.41
N ASN A 147 9.81 2.97 1.39
CA ASN A 147 11.21 3.33 1.59
C ASN A 147 11.39 4.84 1.47
N GLY A 148 12.12 5.43 2.41
CA GLY A 148 12.47 6.86 2.39
C GLY A 148 11.36 7.80 2.87
N SER A 149 10.17 7.29 3.17
CA SER A 149 9.06 8.05 3.74
C SER A 149 8.22 7.19 4.68
N THR A 150 7.40 7.82 5.49
CA THR A 150 6.46 7.13 6.36
C THR A 150 5.07 7.23 5.75
N THR A 151 4.39 6.10 5.59
CA THR A 151 3.01 6.02 5.10
C THR A 151 2.10 6.98 5.88
N ILE A 152 1.30 7.76 5.17
CA ILE A 152 0.31 8.62 5.81
C ILE A 152 -0.97 7.82 6.04
N ILE A 153 -1.45 7.87 7.28
CA ILE A 153 -2.76 7.36 7.65
C ILE A 153 -3.69 8.57 7.74
N ASN A 154 -4.66 8.64 6.84
CA ASN A 154 -5.63 9.73 6.83
C ASN A 154 -6.93 9.24 7.48
N PRO A 155 -7.39 9.82 8.60
CA PRO A 155 -8.52 9.31 9.39
C PRO A 155 -9.86 9.17 8.66
N LYS A 156 -10.01 9.67 7.45
CA LYS A 156 -11.24 9.48 6.68
C LYS A 156 -11.30 8.15 5.95
N ASP A 157 -10.18 7.71 5.41
CA ASP A 157 -10.06 6.50 4.59
C ASP A 157 -9.12 5.49 5.25
N GLY A 158 -8.23 5.96 6.12
CA GLY A 158 -7.27 5.15 6.86
C GLY A 158 -7.60 5.07 8.37
N HIS A 159 -7.07 4.04 9.02
CA HIS A 159 -7.25 3.80 10.45
C HIS A 159 -5.97 3.27 11.09
N MET A 160 -5.47 3.93 12.15
CA MET A 160 -4.17 3.58 12.76
C MET A 160 -4.19 2.19 13.42
N GLY A 161 -5.28 1.82 14.09
CA GLY A 161 -5.41 0.50 14.71
C GLY A 161 -5.37 -0.63 13.69
N ASP A 162 -6.08 -0.48 12.57
CA ASP A 162 -6.05 -1.45 11.47
C ASP A 162 -4.67 -1.52 10.83
N TYR A 163 -3.99 -0.37 10.69
CA TYR A 163 -2.62 -0.30 10.17
C TYR A 163 -1.63 -1.09 11.05
N LEU A 164 -1.71 -0.92 12.37
CA LEU A 164 -0.86 -1.64 13.31
C LEU A 164 -1.17 -3.15 13.33
N ALA A 165 -2.45 -3.53 13.28
CA ALA A 165 -2.86 -4.93 13.18
C ALA A 165 -2.40 -5.56 11.84
N SER A 166 -2.44 -4.80 10.75
CA SER A 166 -1.94 -5.23 9.44
C SER A 166 -0.43 -5.44 9.44
N LEU A 167 0.34 -4.62 10.18
CA LEU A 167 1.78 -4.87 10.37
C LEU A 167 2.05 -6.19 11.12
N ASP A 168 1.25 -6.54 12.14
CA ASP A 168 1.37 -7.82 12.83
C ASP A 168 1.07 -9.00 11.89
N LYS A 169 0.04 -8.86 11.09
CA LYS A 169 -0.34 -9.85 10.09
C LYS A 169 0.75 -10.04 9.04
N LEU A 170 1.34 -8.94 8.55
CA LEU A 170 2.45 -8.99 7.60
C LEU A 170 3.70 -9.60 8.21
N GLN A 171 4.01 -9.32 9.48
CA GLN A 171 5.13 -9.94 10.20
C GLN A 171 4.98 -11.47 10.20
N ALA A 172 3.81 -11.98 10.61
CA ALA A 172 3.52 -13.40 10.64
C ALA A 172 3.55 -14.04 9.24
N ALA A 173 3.02 -13.36 8.23
CA ALA A 173 3.03 -13.83 6.85
C ALA A 173 4.46 -13.88 6.29
N CYS A 174 5.29 -12.87 6.53
CA CYS A 174 6.68 -12.85 6.10
C CYS A 174 7.51 -13.96 6.77
N GLU A 175 7.26 -14.24 8.04
CA GLU A 175 7.91 -15.35 8.74
C GLU A 175 7.51 -16.71 8.15
N ALA A 176 6.21 -16.92 7.89
CA ALA A 176 5.69 -18.16 7.33
C ALA A 176 6.18 -18.45 5.90
N HIS A 177 6.40 -17.42 5.10
CA HIS A 177 6.84 -17.51 3.70
C HIS A 177 8.33 -17.18 3.51
N HIS A 178 9.10 -17.02 4.58
CA HIS A 178 10.53 -16.69 4.54
C HIS A 178 10.86 -15.48 3.67
N VAL A 179 10.04 -14.43 3.78
CA VAL A 179 10.21 -13.20 3.00
C VAL A 179 11.45 -12.43 3.44
N GLU A 180 12.38 -12.20 2.51
CA GLU A 180 13.59 -11.43 2.75
C GLU A 180 13.46 -9.97 2.32
N PHE A 181 12.75 -9.70 1.21
CA PHE A 181 12.68 -8.38 0.59
C PHE A 181 11.26 -7.86 0.50
N ILE A 182 11.13 -6.53 0.69
CA ILE A 182 9.89 -5.78 0.47
C ILE A 182 10.08 -4.89 -0.77
N LEU A 183 9.11 -4.96 -1.66
CA LEU A 183 8.98 -4.18 -2.88
C LEU A 183 7.89 -3.12 -2.66
N PRO A 184 8.24 -1.89 -2.24
CA PRO A 184 7.26 -0.86 -1.91
C PRO A 184 6.75 -0.14 -3.16
N ALA A 185 5.54 0.42 -3.11
CA ALA A 185 5.06 1.24 -4.21
C ALA A 185 5.85 2.56 -4.36
N HIS A 186 6.49 3.05 -3.31
CA HIS A 186 7.36 4.22 -3.37
C HIS A 186 8.72 3.96 -2.74
N GLY A 187 9.78 4.43 -3.43
CA GLY A 187 11.17 4.27 -3.00
C GLY A 187 11.84 3.00 -3.55
N HIS A 188 12.85 2.53 -2.86
CA HIS A 188 13.66 1.39 -3.26
C HIS A 188 13.27 0.13 -2.49
N VAL A 189 13.69 -1.02 -3.00
CA VAL A 189 13.56 -2.32 -2.32
C VAL A 189 14.18 -2.26 -0.93
N LEU A 190 13.54 -2.90 0.03
CA LEU A 190 13.97 -3.02 1.42
C LEU A 190 14.39 -4.47 1.69
N ASP A 191 15.55 -4.68 2.28
CA ASP A 191 16.01 -5.98 2.76
C ASP A 191 15.55 -6.22 4.20
N ARG A 192 15.66 -7.47 4.68
CA ARG A 192 15.30 -7.87 6.05
C ARG A 192 13.87 -7.48 6.43
N ALA A 193 12.91 -7.99 5.66
CA ALA A 193 11.49 -7.65 5.78
C ALA A 193 10.97 -7.66 7.23
N GLY A 194 11.30 -8.67 8.02
CA GLY A 194 10.89 -8.77 9.42
C GLY A 194 11.40 -7.61 10.28
N ASP A 195 12.67 -7.23 10.12
CA ASP A 195 13.26 -6.10 10.87
C ASP A 195 12.59 -4.78 10.47
N VAL A 196 12.32 -4.59 9.16
CA VAL A 196 11.66 -3.39 8.63
C VAL A 196 10.26 -3.26 9.24
N ILE A 197 9.48 -4.33 9.26
CA ILE A 197 8.11 -4.33 9.81
C ILE A 197 8.14 -4.03 11.31
N ALA A 198 9.00 -4.72 12.07
CA ALA A 198 9.13 -4.53 13.50
C ALA A 198 9.56 -3.09 13.86
N ASN A 199 10.55 -2.54 13.14
CA ASN A 199 11.02 -1.17 13.35
C ASN A 199 9.95 -0.14 12.99
N LEU A 200 9.19 -0.35 11.91
CA LEU A 200 8.10 0.53 11.51
C LEU A 200 6.99 0.54 12.57
N LYS A 201 6.60 -0.61 13.08
CA LYS A 201 5.62 -0.72 14.17
C LYS A 201 6.12 -0.02 15.44
N ALA A 202 7.34 -0.29 15.85
CA ALA A 202 7.94 0.36 17.03
C ALA A 202 7.98 1.89 16.87
N HIS A 203 8.32 2.39 15.69
CA HIS A 203 8.30 3.81 15.38
C HIS A 203 6.89 4.41 15.52
N ARG A 204 5.84 3.73 15.03
CA ARG A 204 4.45 4.18 15.16
C ARG A 204 4.01 4.25 16.63
N LEU A 205 4.25 3.19 17.39
CA LEU A 205 3.91 3.14 18.82
C LEU A 205 4.67 4.19 19.64
N LYS A 206 5.96 4.41 19.33
CA LYS A 206 6.74 5.50 19.95
C LYS A 206 6.14 6.87 19.66
N ARG A 207 5.69 7.13 18.43
CA ARG A 207 5.02 8.38 18.06
C ARG A 207 3.69 8.52 18.79
N GLU A 208 2.91 7.46 18.88
CA GLU A 208 1.64 7.44 19.61
C GLU A 208 1.82 7.78 21.07
N ALA A 209 2.83 7.21 21.73
CA ALA A 209 3.16 7.55 23.12
C ALA A 209 3.53 9.04 23.30
N LYS A 210 4.26 9.66 22.33
CA LYS A 210 4.52 11.10 22.33
C LYS A 210 3.23 11.92 22.17
N VAL A 211 2.33 11.50 21.29
CA VAL A 211 1.02 12.16 21.10
C VAL A 211 0.19 12.08 22.38
N LYS A 212 0.11 10.91 23.01
CA LYS A 212 -0.58 10.74 24.29
C LYS A 212 -0.01 11.64 25.38
N ALA A 213 1.33 11.65 25.53
CA ALA A 213 1.98 12.49 26.53
C ALA A 213 1.74 14.00 26.29
N ALA A 214 1.67 14.46 25.03
CA ALA A 214 1.34 15.83 24.70
C ALA A 214 -0.10 16.20 25.10
N ILE A 215 -1.05 15.31 24.91
CA ILE A 215 -2.47 15.48 25.32
C ILE A 215 -2.59 15.46 26.85
N ASP A 216 -1.96 14.48 27.50
CA ASP A 216 -1.99 14.36 28.98
C ASP A 216 -1.40 15.61 29.68
N ALA A 217 -0.32 16.18 29.11
CA ALA A 217 0.30 17.39 29.63
C ALA A 217 -0.54 18.66 29.40
N ASN A 218 -1.39 18.68 28.36
CA ASN A 218 -2.27 19.81 28.06
C ASN A 218 -3.60 19.32 27.47
N PRO A 219 -4.52 18.81 28.32
CA PRO A 219 -5.78 18.20 27.86
C PRO A 219 -6.72 19.17 27.14
N THR A 220 -6.57 20.47 27.34
CA THR A 220 -7.34 21.53 26.68
C THR A 220 -6.61 22.17 25.52
N GLY A 221 -5.43 21.63 25.16
CA GLY A 221 -4.64 22.10 24.04
C GLY A 221 -5.30 21.84 22.68
N ASP A 222 -4.74 22.45 21.68
CA ASP A 222 -5.15 22.24 20.29
C ASP A 222 -4.06 21.48 19.50
N MET A 223 -4.35 21.21 18.24
CA MET A 223 -3.43 20.51 17.34
C MET A 223 -2.07 21.21 17.18
N ASP A 224 -2.03 22.53 17.28
CA ASP A 224 -0.78 23.29 17.20
C ASP A 224 0.08 23.10 18.45
N THR A 225 -0.56 23.09 19.61
CA THR A 225 0.08 22.83 20.90
C THR A 225 0.64 21.40 20.95
N TRP A 226 -0.15 20.41 20.57
CA TRP A 226 0.25 19.01 20.67
C TRP A 226 1.31 18.62 19.62
N VAL A 227 1.23 19.15 18.38
CA VAL A 227 2.24 18.87 17.36
C VAL A 227 3.62 19.39 17.74
N ALA A 228 3.69 20.54 18.39
CA ALA A 228 4.95 21.13 18.85
C ALA A 228 5.69 20.24 19.87
N VAL A 229 4.94 19.46 20.66
CA VAL A 229 5.49 18.53 21.65
C VAL A 229 5.71 17.13 21.02
N ALA A 230 4.69 16.59 20.36
CA ALA A 230 4.74 15.23 19.84
C ALA A 230 5.65 15.04 18.63
N TYR A 231 5.96 16.13 17.91
CA TYR A 231 6.79 16.16 16.70
C TYR A 231 7.96 17.18 16.83
N ASP A 232 8.51 17.30 18.04
CA ASP A 232 9.68 18.13 18.35
C ASP A 232 10.93 17.74 17.55
N ASP A 233 10.98 16.51 17.08
CA ASP A 233 12.02 15.93 16.22
C ASP A 233 11.74 16.10 14.71
N THR A 234 10.66 16.79 14.35
CA THR A 234 10.23 16.98 12.95
C THR A 234 10.34 18.46 12.54
N PRO A 235 10.96 18.78 11.39
CA PRO A 235 11.02 20.14 10.91
C PRO A 235 9.64 20.79 10.82
N GLN A 236 9.49 22.04 11.29
CA GLN A 236 8.18 22.72 11.35
C GLN A 236 7.49 22.85 9.99
N VAL A 237 8.25 22.93 8.90
CA VAL A 237 7.70 22.95 7.53
C VAL A 237 6.89 21.69 7.21
N LEU A 238 7.13 20.59 7.91
CA LEU A 238 6.40 19.31 7.77
C LEU A 238 5.24 19.17 8.76
N TRP A 239 5.04 20.11 9.69
CA TRP A 239 3.96 20.01 10.68
C TRP A 239 2.56 19.95 10.08
N PRO A 240 2.21 20.60 8.96
CA PRO A 240 0.91 20.38 8.32
C PRO A 240 0.65 18.91 7.96
N LEU A 241 1.71 18.19 7.56
CA LEU A 241 1.65 16.77 7.26
C LEU A 241 1.64 15.91 8.54
N ALA A 242 2.48 16.27 9.51
CA ALA A 242 2.56 15.63 10.81
C ALA A 242 1.23 15.67 11.57
N LYS A 243 0.48 16.77 11.49
CA LYS A 243 -0.87 16.89 12.08
C LYS A 243 -1.86 15.87 11.53
N ARG A 244 -1.77 15.50 10.24
CA ARG A 244 -2.62 14.45 9.66
C ARG A 244 -2.32 13.09 10.30
N SER A 245 -1.03 12.73 10.39
CA SER A 245 -0.61 11.51 11.10
C SER A 245 -0.96 11.56 12.58
N MET A 246 -0.80 12.72 13.23
CA MET A 246 -1.16 12.90 14.64
C MET A 246 -2.65 12.67 14.87
N LEU A 247 -3.52 13.16 13.97
CA LEU A 247 -4.96 12.94 14.06
C LEU A 247 -5.30 11.44 14.06
N ALA A 248 -4.65 10.65 13.21
CA ALA A 248 -4.85 9.19 13.18
C ALA A 248 -4.45 8.52 14.51
N HIS A 249 -3.37 8.98 15.15
CA HIS A 249 -2.99 8.51 16.49
C HIS A 249 -4.00 8.95 17.56
N ILE A 250 -4.49 10.19 17.50
CA ILE A 250 -5.52 10.68 18.44
C ILE A 250 -6.80 9.86 18.32
N ASP A 251 -7.27 9.59 17.10
CA ASP A 251 -8.47 8.79 16.87
C ASP A 251 -8.31 7.35 17.40
N HIS A 252 -7.12 6.76 17.24
CA HIS A 252 -6.81 5.45 17.80
C HIS A 252 -6.78 5.46 19.33
N LEU A 253 -6.12 6.44 19.95
CA LEU A 253 -6.07 6.61 21.40
C LEU A 253 -7.46 6.87 22.00
N ARG A 254 -8.34 7.60 21.31
CA ARG A 254 -9.74 7.81 21.71
C ARG A 254 -10.54 6.52 21.62
N ALA A 255 -10.38 5.77 20.54
CA ALA A 255 -11.06 4.48 20.37
C ALA A 255 -10.65 3.45 21.43
N SER A 256 -9.41 3.51 21.92
CA SER A 256 -8.92 2.68 23.03
C SER A 256 -9.24 3.24 24.42
N GLY A 257 -9.83 4.45 24.52
CA GLY A 257 -10.15 5.10 25.79
C GLY A 257 -8.96 5.66 26.55
N GLU A 258 -7.82 5.86 25.89
CA GLU A 258 -6.58 6.33 26.49
C GLU A 258 -6.47 7.86 26.56
N VAL A 259 -7.25 8.56 25.73
CA VAL A 259 -7.38 10.03 25.77
C VAL A 259 -8.85 10.42 25.57
N PRO A 260 -9.27 11.63 26.04
CA PRO A 260 -10.64 12.10 25.91
C PRO A 260 -11.09 12.38 24.47
#